data_0b7fa3253a24257e9457c2bbbf37df01
#
_entry.id   0b7fa3253a24257e9457c2bbbf37df01
#
_cell.length_a   1.000
_cell.length_b   1.000
_cell.length_c   1.000
_cell.angle_alpha   90.00
_cell.angle_beta   90.00
_cell.angle_gamma   90.00
#
_symmetry.space_group_name_H-M   'P 1'
#
loop_
_entity.id
_entity.type
_entity.pdbx_description
1 polymer ?
#
loop_
_entity_poly.entity_id
_entity_poly.type
_entity_poly.pdbx_seq_one_letter_code
_entity_poly.pdbx_strand_id
1 'polypeptide(L)'
;MKLRVSYATSVRARTTNMMDKDFERFQGGPNEALRNRVYVTLSPTRNIVLNRRAYELLGRPQAVRLYYSRERAAIGLEVVSPRFNEAFPVVQNGPSGYRISAAPFCRHFNIAPEETLKFITPELNGLTMTLKLSETVSVARPKRSRQ
;
A
#
# COMPACT_ATOMS: atom_id res chain seq x y z
N MET A 1 20.84 9.35 -36.12
CA MET A 1 20.46 9.34 -36.19
C MET A 1 20.19 9.04 -35.81
N LYS A 2 20.47 9.03 -35.92
CA LYS A 2 20.27 8.82 -35.81
C LYS A 2 19.91 8.31 -35.31
N LEU A 3 20.10 8.21 -35.33
CA LEU A 3 19.78 7.81 -35.26
C LEU A 3 19.81 7.35 -34.80
N ARG A 4 19.84 7.09 -34.87
CA ARG A 4 19.86 6.80 -34.83
C ARG A 4 19.67 6.13 -34.29
N VAL A 5 19.99 6.25 -34.24
CA VAL A 5 19.74 5.76 -34.08
C VAL A 5 19.78 5.03 -33.56
N SER A 6 20.07 5.04 -33.55
CA SER A 6 19.92 4.61 -33.42
C SER A 6 19.86 4.01 -32.85
N TYR A 7 20.29 3.82 -33.01
CA TYR A 7 20.00 3.32 -32.77
C TYR A 7 20.21 2.60 -32.37
N ALA A 8 20.42 2.73 -32.39
CA ALA A 8 20.34 2.22 -32.32
C ALA A 8 20.66 1.58 -31.74
N THR A 9 21.08 1.67 -31.69
CA THR A 9 21.13 1.40 -31.52
C THR A 9 21.12 0.78 -30.89
N SER A 10 21.58 0.65 -30.96
CA SER A 10 21.29 0.31 -30.77
C SER A 10 21.27 -0.29 -30.33
N VAL A 11 21.69 -0.50 -30.38
CA VAL A 11 21.33 -0.88 -30.35
C VAL A 11 21.52 -1.45 -29.93
N ARG A 12 21.92 -1.64 -30.01
CA ARG A 12 21.80 -1.96 -29.91
C ARG A 12 21.52 -2.75 -29.77
N ALA A 13 21.99 -3.15 -29.75
CA ALA A 13 21.51 -3.61 -29.75
C ALA A 13 21.13 -4.18 -29.47
N ARG A 14 21.36 -4.49 -29.73
CA ARG A 14 20.65 -4.81 -29.66
C ARG A 14 19.75 -5.61 -29.75
N THR A 15 19.91 -6.50 -29.49
CA THR A 15 18.71 -7.06 -29.41
C THR A 15 17.69 -6.26 -30.02
N THR A 16 17.05 -6.72 -30.89
CA THR A 16 16.07 -6.00 -31.45
C THR A 16 14.92 -5.98 -30.64
N ASN A 17 14.76 -4.96 -29.96
CA ASN A 17 13.59 -4.72 -29.20
C ASN A 17 12.70 -3.86 -30.03
N MET A 18 11.45 -4.24 -30.12
CA MET A 18 10.50 -3.49 -30.90
C MET A 18 10.09 -2.22 -30.22
N MET A 19 10.40 -2.07 -28.93
CA MET A 19 9.98 -0.90 -28.17
C MET A 19 11.08 0.13 -28.14
N ASP A 20 10.69 1.37 -27.87
CA ASP A 20 11.65 2.45 -27.75
C ASP A 20 12.51 2.26 -26.52
N LYS A 21 13.61 3.00 -26.47
CA LYS A 21 14.55 2.86 -25.38
C LYS A 21 14.00 3.25 -24.04
N ASP A 22 13.07 4.18 -24.03
CA ASP A 22 12.50 4.63 -22.77
C ASP A 22 11.47 3.68 -22.21
N PHE A 23 11.16 2.60 -22.91
CA PHE A 23 10.26 1.60 -22.37
C PHE A 23 11.07 0.55 -21.66
N GLU A 24 10.68 0.25 -20.45
CA GLU A 24 11.33 -0.81 -19.68
C GLU A 24 10.49 -2.05 -19.76
N ARG A 25 11.15 -3.17 -19.96
CA ARG A 25 10.46 -4.44 -20.04
C ARG A 25 10.11 -4.90 -18.64
N PHE A 26 8.85 -5.23 -18.43
CA PHE A 26 8.41 -5.80 -17.16
C PHE A 26 8.88 -7.26 -17.12
N GLN A 27 9.64 -7.59 -16.10
CA GLN A 27 10.21 -8.91 -16.00
C GLN A 27 9.40 -9.87 -15.17
N GLY A 28 8.30 -9.41 -14.61
CA GLY A 28 7.40 -10.29 -13.89
C GLY A 28 6.47 -11.00 -14.84
N GLY A 29 5.63 -11.80 -14.29
CA GLY A 29 4.60 -12.47 -15.07
C GLY A 29 3.23 -11.94 -14.69
N PRO A 30 2.18 -12.61 -15.13
CA PRO A 30 0.84 -12.18 -14.79
C PRO A 30 0.48 -12.43 -13.32
N ASN A 31 1.23 -13.30 -12.65
CA ASN A 31 0.91 -13.64 -11.28
C ASN A 31 2.04 -13.21 -10.36
N GLU A 32 2.02 -11.94 -10.02
CA GLU A 32 2.98 -11.43 -9.07
C GLU A 32 2.68 -12.02 -7.69
N ALA A 33 3.71 -12.46 -6.99
CA ALA A 33 3.52 -13.02 -5.66
C ALA A 33 2.93 -11.96 -4.74
N LEU A 34 1.90 -12.32 -4.02
CA LEU A 34 1.20 -11.37 -3.16
C LEU A 34 2.11 -10.78 -2.12
N ARG A 35 3.07 -11.57 -1.64
CA ARG A 35 3.99 -11.08 -0.62
C ARG A 35 4.90 -9.96 -1.10
N ASN A 36 5.03 -9.78 -2.42
CA ASN A 36 5.89 -8.73 -2.98
C ASN A 36 5.14 -7.45 -3.24
N ARG A 37 3.84 -7.44 -3.05
CA ARG A 37 3.03 -6.26 -3.29
C ARG A 37 2.66 -5.62 -1.97
N VAL A 38 2.61 -4.29 -1.98
CA VAL A 38 2.11 -3.57 -0.82
C VAL A 38 0.60 -3.69 -0.81
N TYR A 39 0.07 -4.14 0.30
CA TYR A 39 -1.36 -4.41 0.42
C TYR A 39 -1.81 -3.87 1.77
N VAL A 40 -2.67 -2.87 1.74
CA VAL A 40 -3.15 -2.22 2.95
C VAL A 40 -4.66 -2.10 2.86
N THR A 41 -5.34 -2.48 3.93
CA THR A 41 -6.80 -2.44 3.97
C THR A 41 -7.30 -1.70 5.20
N LEU A 42 -8.53 -1.23 5.12
CA LEU A 42 -9.26 -0.67 6.25
C LEU A 42 -10.57 -1.42 6.36
N SER A 43 -10.82 -2.04 7.49
CA SER A 43 -11.98 -2.89 7.68
C SER A 43 -13.14 -2.10 8.32
N PRO A 44 -14.36 -2.65 8.26
CA PRO A 44 -15.48 -2.01 8.97
C PRO A 44 -15.29 -1.95 10.49
N THR A 45 -14.46 -2.82 11.04
CA THR A 45 -14.13 -2.74 12.46
C THR A 45 -13.07 -1.68 12.72
N ARG A 46 -12.70 -0.94 11.68
CA ARG A 46 -11.77 0.20 11.76
C ARG A 46 -10.38 -0.22 12.13
N ASN A 47 -9.96 -1.36 11.60
CA ASN A 47 -8.58 -1.81 11.71
C ASN A 47 -7.87 -1.56 10.38
N ILE A 48 -6.68 -0.98 10.47
CA ILE A 48 -5.82 -0.85 9.32
C ILE A 48 -4.88 -2.06 9.34
N VAL A 49 -4.88 -2.82 8.26
CA VAL A 49 -4.08 -4.04 8.18
C VAL A 49 -3.06 -3.87 7.07
N LEU A 50 -1.80 -4.08 7.45
CA LEU A 50 -0.66 -4.03 6.54
C LEU A 50 -0.24 -5.45 6.25
N ASN A 51 0.10 -5.74 4.99
CA ASN A 51 0.72 -7.02 4.73
C ASN A 51 2.21 -6.93 5.10
N ARG A 52 2.91 -8.06 4.99
CA ARG A 52 4.31 -8.08 5.40
C ARG A 52 5.15 -7.09 4.59
N ARG A 53 4.88 -6.98 3.29
CA ARG A 53 5.68 -6.08 2.46
C ARG A 53 5.53 -4.63 2.88
N ALA A 54 4.30 -4.21 3.15
CA ALA A 54 4.04 -2.85 3.62
C ALA A 54 4.73 -2.60 4.95
N TYR A 55 4.64 -3.57 5.85
CA TYR A 55 5.26 -3.48 7.16
C TYR A 55 6.77 -3.35 7.04
N GLU A 56 7.39 -4.15 6.18
CA GLU A 56 8.84 -4.09 6.00
C GLU A 56 9.29 -2.79 5.37
N LEU A 57 8.54 -2.30 4.41
CA LEU A 57 8.91 -1.04 3.76
C LEU A 57 8.80 0.15 4.69
N LEU A 58 7.94 0.06 5.70
CA LEU A 58 7.87 1.09 6.74
C LEU A 58 8.94 0.92 7.81
N GLY A 59 9.78 -0.09 7.70
CA GLY A 59 10.85 -0.29 8.67
C GLY A 59 10.44 -1.10 9.86
N ARG A 60 9.43 -1.95 9.73
CA ARG A 60 8.95 -2.82 10.80
C ARG A 60 8.58 -2.02 12.03
N PRO A 61 7.62 -1.11 11.92
CA PRO A 61 7.31 -0.21 13.01
C PRO A 61 6.65 -0.93 14.17
N GLN A 62 6.98 -0.48 15.38
CA GLN A 62 6.27 -0.95 16.57
C GLN A 62 5.03 -0.12 16.83
N ALA A 63 5.01 1.10 16.35
CA ALA A 63 3.87 2.00 16.56
C ALA A 63 3.88 3.06 15.48
N VAL A 64 2.70 3.61 15.22
CA VAL A 64 2.53 4.69 14.24
C VAL A 64 1.65 5.75 14.85
N ARG A 65 1.81 6.96 14.37
CA ARG A 65 0.90 8.06 14.65
C ARG A 65 0.01 8.22 13.44
N LEU A 66 -1.27 8.51 13.66
CA LEU A 66 -2.24 8.60 12.58
C LEU A 66 -2.64 10.05 12.36
N TYR A 67 -2.71 10.44 11.11
CA TYR A 67 -3.10 11.77 10.67
C TYR A 67 -4.21 11.64 9.64
N TYR A 68 -5.02 12.67 9.52
CA TYR A 68 -6.07 12.69 8.52
C TYR A 68 -6.07 14.03 7.81
N SER A 69 -6.09 14.00 6.50
CA SER A 69 -6.23 15.18 5.67
C SER A 69 -7.66 15.20 5.12
N ARG A 70 -8.46 16.16 5.59
CA ARG A 70 -9.83 16.28 5.08
C ARG A 70 -9.83 16.72 3.64
N GLU A 71 -8.90 17.57 3.31
CA GLU A 71 -8.81 18.11 1.96
C GLU A 71 -8.53 17.01 0.96
N ARG A 72 -7.64 16.11 1.29
CA ARG A 72 -7.28 15.01 0.40
C ARG A 72 -8.07 13.74 0.65
N ALA A 73 -8.83 13.69 1.73
CA ALA A 73 -9.49 12.48 2.18
C ALA A 73 -8.49 11.34 2.30
N ALA A 74 -7.42 11.59 3.05
CA ALA A 74 -6.31 10.65 3.13
C ALA A 74 -5.87 10.45 4.57
N ILE A 75 -5.48 9.23 4.88
CA ILE A 75 -4.94 8.86 6.18
C ILE A 75 -3.42 8.82 6.05
N GLY A 76 -2.74 9.43 7.01
CA GLY A 76 -1.29 9.38 7.06
C GLY A 76 -0.84 8.53 8.22
N LEU A 77 0.13 7.66 7.97
CA LEU A 77 0.79 6.88 9.01
C LEU A 77 2.22 7.36 9.13
N GLU A 78 2.64 7.64 10.33
CA GLU A 78 4.01 8.04 10.59
C GLU A 78 4.60 7.10 11.62
N VAL A 79 5.74 6.49 11.31
CA VAL A 79 6.41 5.61 12.25
C VAL A 79 6.95 6.42 13.40
N VAL A 80 6.58 6.04 14.62
CA VAL A 80 7.01 6.73 15.82
C VAL A 80 7.38 5.70 16.87
N SER A 81 8.02 6.19 17.92
CA SER A 81 8.33 5.35 19.07
C SER A 81 7.04 4.99 19.81
N PRO A 82 6.91 3.76 20.29
CA PRO A 82 5.73 3.40 21.08
C PRO A 82 5.58 4.15 22.40
N ARG A 83 6.57 4.94 22.75
CA ARG A 83 6.52 5.72 23.98
C ARG A 83 5.63 6.95 23.88
N PHE A 84 5.32 7.39 22.64
CA PHE A 84 4.46 8.56 22.49
C PHE A 84 3.04 8.21 22.86
N ASN A 85 2.35 9.14 23.53
CA ASN A 85 0.98 8.92 23.97
C ASN A 85 0.02 8.70 22.82
N GLU A 86 0.29 9.32 21.69
CA GLU A 86 -0.61 9.21 20.53
C GLU A 86 -0.23 8.07 19.62
N ALA A 87 0.69 7.22 20.03
CA ALA A 87 1.14 6.13 19.17
C ALA A 87 0.13 4.99 19.21
N PHE A 88 -0.19 4.48 18.02
CA PHE A 88 -1.03 3.31 17.89
C PHE A 88 -0.11 2.10 17.70
N PRO A 89 -0.24 1.07 18.53
CA PRO A 89 0.64 -0.09 18.36
C PRO A 89 0.37 -0.82 17.06
N VAL A 90 1.43 -1.36 16.47
CA VAL A 90 1.31 -2.22 15.32
C VAL A 90 1.48 -3.65 15.82
N VAL A 91 0.43 -4.44 15.69
CA VAL A 91 0.37 -5.76 16.31
C VAL A 91 0.29 -6.81 15.21
N GLN A 92 1.06 -7.87 15.35
CA GLN A 92 1.00 -8.94 14.38
C GLN A 92 -0.38 -9.55 14.36
N ASN A 93 -0.90 -9.76 13.18
CA ASN A 93 -2.26 -10.26 12.95
C ASN A 93 -2.18 -11.41 11.98
N GLY A 94 -2.08 -12.62 12.51
CA GLY A 94 -1.92 -13.78 11.68
C GLY A 94 -0.49 -13.97 11.23
N PRO A 95 -0.27 -14.90 10.31
CA PRO A 95 1.11 -15.23 9.91
C PRO A 95 1.82 -14.17 9.10
N SER A 96 1.09 -13.31 8.41
CA SER A 96 1.76 -12.34 7.56
C SER A 96 1.12 -10.96 7.57
N GLY A 97 0.23 -10.70 8.52
CA GLY A 97 -0.45 -9.42 8.59
C GLY A 97 -0.09 -8.65 9.85
N TYR A 98 -0.28 -7.35 9.81
CA TYR A 98 -0.02 -6.45 10.94
C TYR A 98 -1.17 -5.48 11.04
N ARG A 99 -1.71 -5.33 12.25
CA ARG A 99 -2.94 -4.60 12.47
C ARG A 99 -2.71 -3.37 13.32
N ILE A 100 -3.34 -2.30 12.94
CA ILE A 100 -3.41 -1.09 13.73
C ILE A 100 -4.89 -0.88 14.08
N SER A 101 -5.20 -0.88 15.37
CA SER A 101 -6.58 -0.71 15.82
C SER A 101 -6.90 0.78 15.83
N ALA A 102 -7.48 1.25 14.74
CA ALA A 102 -7.64 2.68 14.50
C ALA A 102 -9.04 3.18 14.79
N ALA A 103 -9.82 2.43 15.58
CA ALA A 103 -11.22 2.82 15.83
C ALA A 103 -11.38 4.22 16.43
N PRO A 104 -10.59 4.61 17.44
CA PRO A 104 -10.78 5.97 17.97
C PRO A 104 -10.49 7.05 16.94
N PHE A 105 -9.46 6.84 16.14
CA PHE A 105 -9.11 7.76 15.07
C PHE A 105 -10.24 7.86 14.05
N CYS A 106 -10.75 6.72 13.62
CA CYS A 106 -11.80 6.69 12.62
C CYS A 106 -13.08 7.33 13.13
N ARG A 107 -13.41 7.07 14.39
CA ARG A 107 -14.60 7.70 14.97
C ARG A 107 -14.46 9.21 15.03
N HIS A 108 -13.28 9.69 15.37
CA HIS A 108 -13.06 11.12 15.45
C HIS A 108 -13.26 11.81 14.11
N PHE A 109 -12.83 11.17 13.02
CA PHE A 109 -12.92 11.76 11.70
C PHE A 109 -14.08 11.22 10.87
N ASN A 110 -14.99 10.47 11.49
CA ASN A 110 -16.17 9.91 10.81
C ASN A 110 -15.81 9.03 9.63
N ILE A 111 -14.78 8.24 9.79
CA ILE A 111 -14.39 7.27 8.78
C ILE A 111 -15.06 5.95 9.15
N ALA A 112 -16.04 5.54 8.35
CA ALA A 112 -16.85 4.37 8.69
C ALA A 112 -17.11 3.54 7.44
N PRO A 113 -16.13 2.74 7.01
CA PRO A 113 -16.35 1.92 5.82
C PRO A 113 -17.35 0.83 6.10
N GLU A 114 -18.20 0.56 5.13
CA GLU A 114 -19.19 -0.50 5.25
C GLU A 114 -18.63 -1.84 4.84
N GLU A 115 -17.56 -1.83 4.09
CA GLU A 115 -16.88 -3.04 3.64
C GLU A 115 -15.39 -2.82 3.80
N THR A 116 -14.65 -3.91 3.74
CA THR A 116 -13.20 -3.79 3.79
C THR A 116 -12.71 -3.10 2.52
N LEU A 117 -11.98 -2.03 2.69
CA LEU A 117 -11.45 -1.25 1.58
C LEU A 117 -9.98 -1.56 1.42
N LYS A 118 -9.57 -1.76 0.17
CA LYS A 118 -8.16 -1.91 -0.16
C LYS A 118 -7.71 -0.61 -0.79
N PHE A 119 -6.61 -0.06 -0.30
CA PHE A 119 -6.05 1.16 -0.88
C PHE A 119 -5.29 0.80 -2.14
N ILE A 120 -5.63 1.49 -3.24
CA ILE A 120 -5.07 1.15 -4.54
C ILE A 120 -3.62 1.58 -4.63
N THR A 121 -3.31 2.79 -4.15
CA THR A 121 -1.95 3.33 -4.29
C THR A 121 -1.46 3.89 -2.96
N PRO A 122 -1.08 3.01 -2.02
CA PRO A 122 -0.42 3.51 -0.82
C PRO A 122 0.89 4.20 -1.22
N GLU A 123 1.11 5.39 -0.70
CA GLU A 123 2.30 6.16 -1.03
C GLU A 123 3.26 6.14 0.13
N LEU A 124 4.45 5.62 -0.12
CA LEU A 124 5.48 5.54 0.90
C LEU A 124 6.47 6.66 0.69
N ASN A 125 6.81 7.32 1.78
CA ASN A 125 7.78 8.40 1.73
C ASN A 125 8.60 8.34 3.01
N GLY A 126 9.68 7.57 2.97
CA GLY A 126 10.49 7.35 4.17
C GLY A 126 9.72 6.58 5.21
N LEU A 127 9.53 7.19 6.37
CA LEU A 127 8.83 6.55 7.48
C LEU A 127 7.35 6.93 7.53
N THR A 128 6.81 7.42 6.42
CA THR A 128 5.40 7.77 6.37
C THR A 128 4.72 7.04 5.22
N MET A 129 3.44 6.82 5.37
CA MET A 129 2.62 6.20 4.34
C MET A 129 1.31 6.97 4.25
N THR A 130 0.90 7.28 3.03
CA THR A 130 -0.36 7.98 2.79
C THR A 130 -1.33 7.03 2.13
N LEU A 131 -2.54 6.96 2.68
CA LEU A 131 -3.60 6.09 2.20
C LEU A 131 -4.78 6.95 1.78
N LYS A 132 -5.08 6.96 0.50
CA LYS A 132 -6.13 7.82 -0.04
C LYS A 132 -7.46 7.10 -0.04
N LEU A 133 -8.41 7.63 0.73
CA LEU A 133 -9.74 7.02 0.80
C LEU A 133 -10.49 7.14 -0.51
N SER A 134 -10.15 8.11 -1.34
CA SER A 134 -10.79 8.25 -2.64
C SER A 134 -10.27 7.24 -3.65
N GLU A 135 -9.20 6.53 -3.33
CA GLU A 135 -8.62 5.53 -4.24
C GLU A 135 -8.61 4.19 -3.55
N THR A 136 -9.79 3.64 -3.37
CA THR A 136 -9.95 2.33 -2.74
C THR A 136 -10.88 1.49 -3.56
N VAL A 137 -10.79 0.18 -3.36
CA VAL A 137 -11.75 -0.75 -3.91
C VAL A 137 -12.25 -1.61 -2.77
N SER A 138 -13.49 -2.07 -2.89
CA SER A 138 -14.06 -2.95 -1.91
C SER A 138 -13.50 -4.34 -2.10
N VAL A 139 -13.06 -4.95 -1.02
CA VAL A 139 -12.56 -6.31 -1.06
C VAL A 139 -13.69 -7.20 -0.60
N ALA A 140 -14.46 -7.70 -1.55
CA ALA A 140 -15.58 -8.54 -1.21
C ALA A 140 -15.06 -9.91 -0.83
N ARG A 141 -15.36 -10.32 0.37
CA ARG A 141 -15.14 -11.71 0.74
C ARG A 141 -16.26 -12.53 0.21
N PRO A 142 -15.95 -13.67 -0.36
CA PRO A 142 -17.05 -14.57 -0.74
C PRO A 142 -17.81 -14.89 0.53
N LYS A 143 -19.10 -14.70 0.49
CA LYS A 143 -19.92 -15.05 1.61
C LYS A 143 -19.85 -16.53 1.83
N ARG A 144 -19.56 -16.90 3.05
CA ARG A 144 -19.68 -18.29 3.36
C ARG A 144 -21.10 -18.66 3.27
N SER A 145 -21.32 -19.69 2.51
CA SER A 145 -22.63 -20.21 2.42
C SER A 145 -22.98 -20.81 3.73
N ARG A 146 -23.99 -20.29 4.34
CA ARG A 146 -24.47 -20.88 5.56
C ARG A 146 -25.56 -21.77 5.18
N GLN A 147 -25.37 -22.97 5.37
CA GLN A 147 -26.41 -23.88 4.97
C GLN A 147 -27.10 -24.45 6.14
#